data_7363138b07c679a533a4b3bf2e8f3d4e
#
_entry.id   7363138b07c679a533a4b3bf2e8f3d4e
#
_cell.length_a   1.000
_cell.length_b   1.000
_cell.length_c   1.000
_cell.angle_alpha   90.00
_cell.angle_beta   90.00
_cell.angle_gamma   90.00
#
_symmetry.space_group_name_H-M   'P 1'
#
loop_
_entity.id
_entity.type
_entity.pdbx_description
1 polymer ?
#
loop_
_entity_poly.entity_id
_entity_poly.type
_entity_poly.pdbx_seq_one_letter_code
_entity_poly.pdbx_strand_id
1 'polypeptide(L)'
;CLDEANLCFLAAPSYHSGVRFAMPVRLSLKTRTLFNILGPLANPSRPTHSVLGVYTPDLLDIYAQTLVTLGHKRAYVVHGDGLDELALHGDSQIVEVNHGAITKSVVSPTDFGLSNYPLKAIEGGEPEKNRALIADVFNGSGTPAHTAAIAMNAAALIKLNDLAASYTEACDMAMASIDAGKPMQTIEHAARLSQGYSNTKNID
;
A
#
# COMPACT_ATOMS: atom_id res chain seq x y z
N CYS A 1 13.90 6.58 11.68
CA CYS A 1 13.01 5.42 11.41
C CYS A 1 13.51 4.62 10.21
N LEU A 2 13.71 5.23 9.03
CA LEU A 2 14.07 4.47 7.84
C LEU A 2 15.41 3.72 8.02
N ASP A 3 16.44 4.38 8.57
CA ASP A 3 17.77 3.79 8.73
C ASP A 3 17.83 2.68 9.79
N GLU A 4 16.96 2.74 10.81
CA GLU A 4 17.00 1.81 11.94
C GLU A 4 15.89 0.76 11.90
N ALA A 5 14.66 1.17 11.50
CA ALA A 5 13.50 0.26 11.42
C ALA A 5 13.20 -0.20 9.99
N ASN A 6 13.89 0.29 8.97
CA ASN A 6 13.60 0.06 7.55
C ASN A 6 12.15 0.43 7.15
N LEU A 7 11.49 1.24 7.97
CA LEU A 7 10.13 1.69 7.79
C LEU A 7 9.99 3.13 8.27
N CYS A 8 9.27 3.96 7.51
CA CYS A 8 8.80 5.25 7.98
C CYS A 8 7.38 5.52 7.47
N PHE A 9 6.59 6.23 8.27
CA PHE A 9 5.28 6.73 7.90
C PHE A 9 5.33 8.24 7.70
N LEU A 10 5.11 8.69 6.47
CA LEU A 10 5.12 10.10 6.10
C LEU A 10 3.69 10.65 6.16
N ALA A 11 3.28 11.16 7.31
CA ALA A 11 1.94 11.73 7.51
C ALA A 11 1.73 12.94 6.60
N ALA A 12 0.82 12.87 5.63
CA ALA A 12 0.58 13.89 4.63
C ALA A 12 0.40 15.32 5.19
N PRO A 13 -0.32 15.56 6.32
CA PRO A 13 -0.44 16.90 6.89
C PRO A 13 0.91 17.52 7.32
N SER A 14 1.89 16.70 7.67
CA SER A 14 3.21 17.16 8.10
C SER A 14 4.15 17.47 6.94
N TYR A 15 3.97 16.78 5.82
CA TYR A 15 4.86 16.88 4.65
C TYR A 15 4.31 17.74 3.51
N HIS A 16 3.00 17.96 3.45
CA HIS A 16 2.33 18.77 2.43
C HIS A 16 1.66 19.99 3.05
N SER A 17 2.46 20.96 3.47
CA SER A 17 1.96 22.17 4.17
C SER A 17 0.88 22.93 3.37
N GLY A 18 0.95 22.92 2.04
CA GLY A 18 -0.07 23.54 1.16
C GLY A 18 -1.42 22.83 1.17
N VAL A 19 -1.44 21.50 1.34
CA VAL A 19 -2.67 20.70 1.30
C VAL A 19 -3.59 21.03 2.48
N ARG A 20 -3.04 21.43 3.65
CA ARG A 20 -3.83 21.81 4.82
C ARG A 20 -4.81 22.95 4.54
N PHE A 21 -4.47 23.88 3.63
CA PHE A 21 -5.34 24.99 3.26
C PHE A 21 -6.51 24.56 2.36
N ALA A 22 -6.33 23.48 1.58
CA ALA A 22 -7.37 22.92 0.74
C ALA A 22 -8.31 21.96 1.48
N MET A 23 -7.91 21.44 2.64
CA MET A 23 -8.68 20.43 3.39
C MET A 23 -10.09 20.88 3.76
N PRO A 24 -10.34 22.10 4.28
CA PRO A 24 -11.70 22.55 4.61
C PRO A 24 -12.62 22.56 3.39
N VAL A 25 -12.09 23.03 2.24
CA VAL A 25 -12.83 23.06 0.98
C VAL A 25 -13.13 21.64 0.50
N ARG A 26 -12.14 20.74 0.54
CA ARG A 26 -12.29 19.34 0.17
C ARG A 26 -13.38 18.65 0.99
N LEU A 27 -13.40 18.85 2.30
CA LEU A 27 -14.42 18.27 3.20
C LEU A 27 -15.83 18.82 2.90
N SER A 28 -15.95 20.10 2.53
CA SER A 28 -17.24 20.72 2.21
C SER A 28 -17.82 20.23 0.88
N LEU A 29 -16.98 19.88 -0.08
CA LEU A 29 -17.43 19.45 -1.41
C LEU A 29 -18.09 18.05 -1.42
N LYS A 30 -17.79 17.20 -0.46
CA LYS A 30 -18.31 15.80 -0.35
C LYS A 30 -18.21 14.99 -1.64
N THR A 31 -17.24 15.30 -2.51
CA THR A 31 -16.98 14.65 -3.79
C THR A 31 -15.51 14.35 -3.94
N ARG A 32 -15.17 13.45 -4.86
CA ARG A 32 -13.77 13.19 -5.24
C ARG A 32 -13.19 14.42 -5.91
N THR A 33 -11.97 14.75 -5.57
CA THR A 33 -11.24 15.91 -6.10
C THR A 33 -9.89 15.47 -6.64
N LEU A 34 -9.17 16.37 -7.29
CA LEU A 34 -7.80 16.14 -7.75
C LEU A 34 -6.86 15.62 -6.63
N PHE A 35 -7.12 16.00 -5.37
CA PHE A 35 -6.34 15.50 -4.22
C PHE A 35 -6.49 14.01 -3.97
N ASN A 36 -7.52 13.35 -4.47
CA ASN A 36 -7.65 11.90 -4.42
C ASN A 36 -6.71 11.20 -5.41
N ILE A 37 -6.25 11.93 -6.42
CA ILE A 37 -5.36 11.44 -7.48
C ILE A 37 -3.91 11.80 -7.17
N LEU A 38 -3.65 13.00 -6.66
CA LEU A 38 -2.29 13.51 -6.46
C LEU A 38 -1.55 12.89 -5.28
N GLY A 39 -2.26 12.44 -4.23
CA GLY A 39 -1.65 11.95 -3.00
C GLY A 39 -0.57 10.88 -3.22
N PRO A 40 -0.89 9.78 -3.90
CA PRO A 40 0.09 8.72 -4.18
C PRO A 40 1.27 9.16 -5.06
N LEU A 41 1.06 10.15 -5.93
CA LEU A 41 2.08 10.66 -6.85
C LEU A 41 3.01 11.71 -6.24
N ALA A 42 2.62 12.28 -5.08
CA ALA A 42 3.33 13.36 -4.40
C ALA A 42 4.15 12.89 -3.18
N ASN A 43 4.59 11.63 -3.15
CA ASN A 43 5.36 11.10 -2.03
C ASN A 43 6.68 11.88 -1.86
N PRO A 44 6.91 12.53 -0.70
CA PRO A 44 8.09 13.37 -0.48
C PRO A 44 9.41 12.58 -0.46
N SER A 45 9.37 11.27 -0.20
CA SER A 45 10.57 10.43 -0.26
C SER A 45 11.03 10.10 -1.68
N ARG A 46 10.21 10.40 -2.70
CA ARG A 46 10.47 10.10 -4.13
C ARG A 46 10.96 8.66 -4.33
N PRO A 47 10.15 7.66 -3.95
CA PRO A 47 10.55 6.26 -4.07
C PRO A 47 10.82 5.91 -5.53
N THR A 48 11.79 5.05 -5.77
CA THR A 48 12.10 4.53 -7.11
C THR A 48 11.24 3.33 -7.49
N HIS A 49 10.64 2.67 -6.50
CA HIS A 49 9.77 1.50 -6.65
C HIS A 49 8.47 1.75 -5.87
N SER A 50 7.32 1.46 -6.45
CA SER A 50 6.01 1.71 -5.83
C SER A 50 4.94 0.74 -6.30
N VAL A 51 4.04 0.37 -5.39
CA VAL A 51 2.74 -0.20 -5.74
C VAL A 51 1.69 0.86 -5.39
N LEU A 52 0.89 1.27 -6.35
CA LEU A 52 -0.12 2.32 -6.19
C LEU A 52 -1.48 1.81 -6.65
N GLY A 53 -2.49 1.97 -5.81
CA GLY A 53 -3.86 1.65 -6.16
C GLY A 53 -4.63 2.82 -6.74
N VAL A 54 -5.53 2.53 -7.67
CA VAL A 54 -6.44 3.51 -8.25
C VAL A 54 -7.88 3.01 -8.16
N TYR A 55 -8.78 3.91 -7.81
CA TYR A 55 -10.19 3.59 -7.57
C TYR A 55 -11.02 3.34 -8.84
N THR A 56 -10.48 3.61 -10.02
CA THR A 56 -11.10 3.34 -11.33
C THR A 56 -10.04 2.91 -12.33
N PRO A 57 -10.34 1.95 -13.21
CA PRO A 57 -9.38 1.47 -14.20
C PRO A 57 -8.94 2.55 -15.20
N ASP A 58 -9.75 3.59 -15.41
CA ASP A 58 -9.42 4.71 -16.31
C ASP A 58 -8.16 5.47 -15.88
N LEU A 59 -7.77 5.37 -14.61
CA LEU A 59 -6.57 6.02 -14.08
C LEU A 59 -5.29 5.21 -14.25
N LEU A 60 -5.37 3.93 -14.58
CA LEU A 60 -4.20 3.04 -14.66
C LEU A 60 -3.13 3.57 -15.60
N ASP A 61 -3.50 3.88 -16.84
CA ASP A 61 -2.56 4.37 -17.87
C ASP A 61 -1.99 5.75 -17.53
N ILE A 62 -2.84 6.64 -17.04
CA ILE A 62 -2.45 8.01 -16.68
C ILE A 62 -1.43 7.97 -15.54
N TYR A 63 -1.66 7.13 -14.51
CA TYR A 63 -0.73 6.96 -13.41
C TYR A 63 0.60 6.37 -13.87
N ALA A 64 0.57 5.30 -14.69
CA ALA A 64 1.78 4.67 -15.19
C ALA A 64 2.64 5.67 -15.98
N GLN A 65 2.06 6.43 -16.90
CA GLN A 65 2.77 7.47 -17.66
C GLN A 65 3.33 8.57 -16.76
N THR A 66 2.55 8.97 -15.74
CA THR A 66 3.00 9.97 -14.77
C THR A 66 4.19 9.45 -13.95
N LEU A 67 4.17 8.19 -13.52
CA LEU A 67 5.27 7.58 -12.77
C LEU A 67 6.56 7.49 -13.60
N VAL A 68 6.45 7.19 -14.89
CA VAL A 68 7.60 7.27 -15.81
C VAL A 68 8.16 8.69 -15.84
N THR A 69 7.29 9.70 -15.98
CA THR A 69 7.69 11.12 -16.00
C THR A 69 8.34 11.57 -14.69
N LEU A 70 7.85 11.04 -13.55
CA LEU A 70 8.40 11.31 -12.21
C LEU A 70 9.70 10.54 -11.92
N GLY A 71 10.16 9.67 -12.83
CA GLY A 71 11.43 8.98 -12.72
C GLY A 71 11.39 7.70 -11.91
N HIS A 72 10.21 7.09 -11.73
CA HIS A 72 10.11 5.75 -11.14
C HIS A 72 10.82 4.73 -12.02
N LYS A 73 11.65 3.90 -11.39
CA LYS A 73 12.34 2.79 -12.08
C LYS A 73 11.38 1.64 -12.31
N ARG A 74 10.62 1.29 -11.27
CA ARG A 74 9.61 0.23 -11.33
C ARG A 74 8.37 0.62 -10.54
N ALA A 75 7.20 0.33 -11.08
CA ALA A 75 5.95 0.52 -10.36
C ALA A 75 4.87 -0.46 -10.85
N TYR A 76 3.98 -0.83 -9.95
CA TYR A 76 2.69 -1.40 -10.29
C TYR A 76 1.60 -0.37 -9.99
N VAL A 77 0.78 -0.06 -10.99
CA VAL A 77 -0.48 0.64 -10.79
C VAL A 77 -1.59 -0.39 -10.84
N VAL A 78 -2.37 -0.52 -9.78
CA VAL A 78 -3.32 -1.62 -9.61
C VAL A 78 -4.75 -1.14 -9.45
N HIS A 79 -5.70 -1.93 -9.95
CA HIS A 79 -7.13 -1.78 -9.71
C HIS A 79 -7.75 -3.17 -9.61
N GLY A 80 -8.37 -3.50 -8.49
CA GLY A 80 -8.96 -4.81 -8.24
C GLY A 80 -10.46 -4.74 -8.05
N ASP A 81 -11.23 -5.03 -9.10
CA ASP A 81 -12.70 -5.20 -9.06
C ASP A 81 -13.44 -4.22 -8.12
N GLY A 82 -13.20 -2.90 -8.34
CA GLY A 82 -13.79 -1.82 -7.56
C GLY A 82 -12.96 -1.35 -6.34
N LEU A 83 -11.79 -1.95 -6.08
CA LEU A 83 -10.84 -1.53 -5.03
C LEU A 83 -9.63 -0.84 -5.63
N ASP A 84 -9.04 0.05 -4.85
CA ASP A 84 -7.73 0.67 -5.10
C ASP A 84 -6.57 -0.17 -4.54
N GLU A 85 -6.71 -1.51 -4.64
CA GLU A 85 -5.72 -2.52 -4.26
C GLU A 85 -6.00 -3.82 -5.01
N LEU A 86 -5.18 -4.85 -4.84
CA LEU A 86 -5.43 -6.19 -5.40
C LEU A 86 -6.60 -6.85 -4.67
N ALA A 87 -7.55 -7.39 -5.43
CA ALA A 87 -8.80 -7.92 -4.91
C ALA A 87 -8.76 -9.43 -4.69
N LEU A 88 -9.30 -9.89 -3.56
CA LEU A 88 -9.51 -11.32 -3.29
C LEU A 88 -10.83 -11.87 -3.84
N HIS A 89 -11.75 -10.99 -4.28
CA HIS A 89 -13.08 -11.38 -4.75
C HIS A 89 -13.22 -11.42 -6.26
N GLY A 90 -12.18 -11.00 -6.99
CA GLY A 90 -12.19 -10.93 -8.44
C GLY A 90 -10.83 -10.67 -9.03
N ASP A 91 -10.80 -10.42 -10.32
CA ASP A 91 -9.58 -10.12 -11.05
C ASP A 91 -9.09 -8.70 -10.76
N SER A 92 -7.77 -8.53 -10.81
CA SER A 92 -7.12 -7.24 -10.65
C SER A 92 -6.32 -6.90 -11.90
N GLN A 93 -6.44 -5.67 -12.37
CA GLN A 93 -5.64 -5.12 -13.45
C GLN A 93 -4.35 -4.54 -12.88
N ILE A 94 -3.23 -4.82 -13.52
CA ILE A 94 -1.92 -4.27 -13.20
C ILE A 94 -1.36 -3.60 -14.45
N VAL A 95 -0.96 -2.34 -14.31
CA VAL A 95 -0.10 -1.67 -15.28
C VAL A 95 1.29 -1.54 -14.66
N GLU A 96 2.24 -2.29 -15.21
CA GLU A 96 3.63 -2.27 -14.77
C GLU A 96 4.41 -1.19 -15.51
N VAL A 97 5.14 -0.39 -14.75
CA VAL A 97 6.24 0.46 -15.24
C VAL A 97 7.56 -0.26 -14.92
N ASN A 98 8.39 -0.47 -15.94
CA ASN A 98 9.70 -1.10 -15.79
C ASN A 98 10.72 -0.35 -16.65
N HIS A 99 11.55 0.49 -16.03
CA HIS A 99 12.56 1.33 -16.68
C HIS A 99 12.02 2.10 -17.91
N GLY A 100 10.82 2.68 -17.78
CA GLY A 100 10.14 3.43 -18.83
C GLY A 100 9.26 2.60 -19.77
N ALA A 101 9.39 1.27 -19.79
CA ALA A 101 8.46 0.39 -20.49
C ALA A 101 7.17 0.25 -19.66
N ILE A 102 6.03 0.21 -20.36
CA ILE A 102 4.70 0.03 -19.73
C ILE A 102 4.09 -1.24 -20.30
N THR A 103 3.69 -2.16 -19.42
CA THR A 103 2.99 -3.41 -19.77
C THR A 103 1.74 -3.57 -18.94
N LYS A 104 0.76 -4.33 -19.46
CA LYS A 104 -0.52 -4.57 -18.80
C LYS A 104 -0.70 -6.07 -18.57
N SER A 105 -1.24 -6.41 -17.43
CA SER A 105 -1.63 -7.77 -17.07
C SER A 105 -2.89 -7.77 -16.22
N VAL A 106 -3.49 -8.94 -16.14
CA VAL A 106 -4.60 -9.22 -15.21
C VAL A 106 -4.13 -10.38 -14.34
N VAL A 107 -4.39 -10.28 -13.06
CA VAL A 107 -4.08 -11.31 -12.08
C VAL A 107 -5.31 -11.61 -11.23
N SER A 108 -5.39 -12.83 -10.74
CA SER A 108 -6.43 -13.31 -9.82
C SER A 108 -5.80 -13.78 -8.51
N PRO A 109 -6.54 -14.00 -7.42
CA PRO A 109 -6.00 -14.56 -6.19
C PRO A 109 -5.26 -15.89 -6.40
N THR A 110 -5.67 -16.70 -7.37
CA THR A 110 -5.05 -17.99 -7.67
C THR A 110 -3.63 -17.87 -8.22
N ASP A 111 -3.28 -16.75 -8.86
CA ASP A 111 -1.91 -16.48 -9.30
C ASP A 111 -0.94 -16.27 -8.12
N PHE A 112 -1.50 -15.93 -6.95
CA PHE A 112 -0.78 -15.78 -5.69
C PHE A 112 -0.84 -17.05 -4.83
N GLY A 113 -1.45 -18.14 -5.31
CA GLY A 113 -1.70 -19.35 -4.52
C GLY A 113 -2.81 -19.18 -3.47
N LEU A 114 -3.63 -18.16 -3.58
CA LEU A 114 -4.69 -17.84 -2.63
C LEU A 114 -6.07 -18.28 -3.13
N SER A 115 -6.97 -18.53 -2.17
CA SER A 115 -8.39 -18.73 -2.45
C SER A 115 -9.11 -17.40 -2.63
N ASN A 116 -10.20 -17.42 -3.38
CA ASN A 116 -11.11 -16.27 -3.47
C ASN A 116 -11.88 -16.11 -2.15
N TYR A 117 -12.06 -14.86 -1.74
CA TYR A 117 -12.90 -14.48 -0.60
C TYR A 117 -13.87 -13.39 -1.01
N PRO A 118 -15.14 -13.44 -0.56
CA PRO A 118 -16.08 -12.37 -0.87
C PRO A 118 -15.63 -11.03 -0.26
N LEU A 119 -15.88 -9.91 -0.91
CA LEU A 119 -15.51 -8.57 -0.45
C LEU A 119 -15.90 -8.33 1.02
N LYS A 120 -17.06 -8.81 1.44
CA LYS A 120 -17.54 -8.72 2.84
C LYS A 120 -16.58 -9.36 3.86
N ALA A 121 -15.78 -10.35 3.45
CA ALA A 121 -14.86 -11.06 4.36
C ALA A 121 -13.64 -10.20 4.76
N ILE A 122 -13.35 -9.14 4.01
CA ILE A 122 -12.26 -8.19 4.27
C ILE A 122 -12.78 -6.80 4.66
N GLU A 123 -14.06 -6.68 5.01
CA GLU A 123 -14.67 -5.41 5.34
C GLU A 123 -14.06 -4.82 6.62
N GLY A 124 -13.46 -3.66 6.49
CA GLY A 124 -12.92 -2.88 7.58
C GLY A 124 -13.99 -2.11 8.37
N GLY A 125 -13.59 -0.99 8.94
CA GLY A 125 -14.47 -0.11 9.71
C GLY A 125 -13.77 1.19 10.09
N GLU A 126 -14.18 1.76 11.21
CA GLU A 126 -13.53 2.93 11.78
C GLU A 126 -12.05 2.64 12.13
N PRO A 127 -11.21 3.66 12.30
CA PRO A 127 -9.76 3.51 12.51
C PRO A 127 -9.39 2.53 13.63
N GLU A 128 -10.10 2.55 14.74
CA GLU A 128 -9.87 1.67 15.89
C GLU A 128 -10.11 0.19 15.52
N LYS A 129 -11.19 -0.08 14.78
CA LYS A 129 -11.49 -1.43 14.30
C LYS A 129 -10.41 -1.90 13.31
N ASN A 130 -10.01 -1.05 12.36
CA ASN A 130 -8.97 -1.38 11.38
C ASN A 130 -7.63 -1.66 12.05
N ARG A 131 -7.27 -0.86 13.08
CA ARG A 131 -6.08 -1.10 13.89
C ARG A 131 -6.11 -2.48 14.56
N ALA A 132 -7.25 -2.86 15.14
CA ALA A 132 -7.42 -4.16 15.77
C ALA A 132 -7.28 -5.29 14.75
N LEU A 133 -7.96 -5.21 13.59
CA LEU A 133 -7.87 -6.21 12.52
C LEU A 133 -6.43 -6.41 12.02
N ILE A 134 -5.67 -5.32 11.83
CA ILE A 134 -4.27 -5.40 11.41
C ILE A 134 -3.41 -6.04 12.51
N ALA A 135 -3.63 -5.67 13.77
CA ALA A 135 -2.91 -6.26 14.90
C ALA A 135 -3.20 -7.75 15.03
N ASP A 136 -4.45 -8.19 14.85
CA ASP A 136 -4.84 -9.59 14.87
C ASP A 136 -4.11 -10.37 13.77
N VAL A 137 -4.05 -9.84 12.54
CA VAL A 137 -3.30 -10.49 11.45
C VAL A 137 -1.83 -10.63 11.81
N PHE A 138 -1.18 -9.58 12.30
CA PHE A 138 0.25 -9.59 12.59
C PHE A 138 0.62 -10.37 13.86
N ASN A 139 -0.36 -10.68 14.71
CA ASN A 139 -0.21 -11.55 15.87
C ASN A 139 -0.65 -13.01 15.59
N GLY A 140 -1.02 -13.35 14.35
CA GLY A 140 -1.42 -14.69 13.95
C GLY A 140 -2.85 -15.08 14.34
N SER A 141 -3.67 -14.14 14.80
CA SER A 141 -5.10 -14.33 15.16
C SER A 141 -6.09 -13.76 14.15
N GLY A 142 -5.57 -13.20 13.04
CA GLY A 142 -6.39 -12.64 11.98
C GLY A 142 -7.23 -13.67 11.24
N THR A 143 -8.31 -13.21 10.62
CA THR A 143 -9.08 -14.10 9.74
C THR A 143 -8.27 -14.49 8.50
N PRO A 144 -8.49 -15.69 7.92
CA PRO A 144 -7.80 -16.10 6.70
C PRO A 144 -7.95 -15.08 5.55
N ALA A 145 -9.12 -14.43 5.43
CA ALA A 145 -9.37 -13.44 4.40
C ALA A 145 -8.53 -12.16 4.59
N HIS A 146 -8.48 -11.61 5.82
CA HIS A 146 -7.66 -10.42 6.09
C HIS A 146 -6.17 -10.71 5.92
N THR A 147 -5.71 -11.88 6.37
CA THR A 147 -4.31 -12.30 6.19
C THR A 147 -3.97 -12.43 4.70
N ALA A 148 -4.85 -13.08 3.92
CA ALA A 148 -4.67 -13.24 2.48
C ALA A 148 -4.66 -11.89 1.74
N ALA A 149 -5.53 -10.94 2.11
CA ALA A 149 -5.56 -9.61 1.49
C ALA A 149 -4.25 -8.84 1.71
N ILE A 150 -3.74 -8.86 2.95
CA ILE A 150 -2.46 -8.21 3.28
C ILE A 150 -1.30 -8.90 2.56
N ALA A 151 -1.26 -10.24 2.57
CA ALA A 151 -0.20 -11.00 1.93
C ALA A 151 -0.18 -10.82 0.41
N MET A 152 -1.34 -10.78 -0.26
CA MET A 152 -1.47 -10.55 -1.70
C MET A 152 -0.88 -9.19 -2.12
N ASN A 153 -1.23 -8.13 -1.41
CA ASN A 153 -0.74 -6.78 -1.71
C ASN A 153 0.75 -6.62 -1.33
N ALA A 154 1.23 -7.27 -0.27
CA ALA A 154 2.65 -7.34 0.06
C ALA A 154 3.44 -8.11 -1.00
N ALA A 155 2.89 -9.22 -1.50
CA ALA A 155 3.49 -10.03 -2.56
C ALA A 155 3.72 -9.25 -3.85
N ALA A 156 2.80 -8.34 -4.22
CA ALA A 156 2.99 -7.46 -5.35
C ALA A 156 4.26 -6.59 -5.20
N LEU A 157 4.51 -6.06 -4.00
CA LEU A 157 5.70 -5.25 -3.72
C LEU A 157 6.98 -6.10 -3.69
N ILE A 158 6.92 -7.32 -3.12
CA ILE A 158 8.03 -8.28 -3.12
C ILE A 158 8.41 -8.66 -4.56
N LYS A 159 7.42 -9.00 -5.39
CA LYS A 159 7.61 -9.35 -6.80
C LYS A 159 8.15 -8.18 -7.61
N LEU A 160 7.64 -6.97 -7.40
CA LEU A 160 8.10 -5.74 -8.06
C LEU A 160 9.60 -5.49 -7.81
N ASN A 161 10.12 -5.90 -6.67
CA ASN A 161 11.54 -5.73 -6.29
C ASN A 161 12.42 -6.93 -6.66
N ASP A 162 11.93 -7.86 -7.50
CA ASP A 162 12.63 -9.08 -7.94
C ASP A 162 13.14 -9.97 -6.80
N LEU A 163 12.48 -9.92 -5.64
CA LEU A 163 12.80 -10.75 -4.47
C LEU A 163 12.19 -12.14 -4.58
N ALA A 164 11.27 -12.36 -5.53
CA ALA A 164 10.63 -13.63 -5.82
C ALA A 164 10.45 -13.82 -7.33
N ALA A 165 10.51 -15.06 -7.81
CA ALA A 165 10.34 -15.38 -9.21
C ALA A 165 8.87 -15.38 -9.67
N SER A 166 7.92 -15.61 -8.75
CA SER A 166 6.48 -15.65 -9.02
C SER A 166 5.67 -14.91 -7.95
N TYR A 167 4.41 -14.62 -8.24
CA TYR A 167 3.48 -14.05 -7.25
C TYR A 167 3.21 -15.05 -6.11
N THR A 168 3.13 -16.36 -6.40
CA THR A 168 2.96 -17.41 -5.39
C THR A 168 4.13 -17.40 -4.41
N GLU A 169 5.38 -17.45 -4.91
CA GLU A 169 6.57 -17.39 -4.05
C GLU A 169 6.61 -16.09 -3.23
N ALA A 170 6.27 -14.95 -3.83
CA ALA A 170 6.19 -13.67 -3.12
C ALA A 170 5.13 -13.70 -2.02
N CYS A 171 3.99 -14.33 -2.26
CA CYS A 171 2.93 -14.50 -1.26
C CYS A 171 3.36 -15.42 -0.11
N ASP A 172 4.05 -16.51 -0.40
CA ASP A 172 4.62 -17.41 0.60
C ASP A 172 5.61 -16.67 1.50
N MET A 173 6.46 -15.80 0.92
CA MET A 173 7.38 -14.95 1.68
C MET A 173 6.63 -13.96 2.59
N ALA A 174 5.56 -13.35 2.11
CA ALA A 174 4.71 -12.43 2.90
C ALA A 174 4.04 -13.17 4.07
N MET A 175 3.45 -14.34 3.80
CA MET A 175 2.83 -15.20 4.82
C MET A 175 3.85 -15.64 5.88
N ALA A 176 5.01 -16.12 5.46
CA ALA A 176 6.08 -16.51 6.40
C ALA A 176 6.56 -15.34 7.28
N SER A 177 6.57 -14.11 6.74
CA SER A 177 6.89 -12.91 7.51
C SER A 177 5.82 -12.59 8.56
N ILE A 178 4.55 -12.74 8.20
CA ILE A 178 3.40 -12.56 9.10
C ILE A 178 3.47 -13.61 10.23
N ASP A 179 3.63 -14.88 9.89
CA ASP A 179 3.71 -16.00 10.85
C ASP A 179 4.86 -15.85 11.83
N ALA A 180 5.97 -15.26 11.38
CA ALA A 180 7.12 -14.93 12.23
C ALA A 180 6.95 -13.68 13.09
N GLY A 181 5.81 -12.98 13.03
CA GLY A 181 5.52 -11.76 13.78
C GLY A 181 6.38 -10.54 13.39
N LYS A 182 7.12 -10.61 12.27
CA LYS A 182 8.03 -9.54 11.84
C LYS A 182 7.34 -8.20 11.58
N PRO A 183 6.13 -8.14 10.94
CA PRO A 183 5.47 -6.87 10.68
C PRO A 183 5.15 -6.11 11.97
N MET A 184 4.65 -6.77 13.01
CA MET A 184 4.35 -6.12 14.29
C MET A 184 5.62 -5.58 14.95
N GLN A 185 6.70 -6.36 14.99
CA GLN A 185 8.00 -5.96 15.54
C GLN A 185 8.54 -4.70 14.83
N THR A 186 8.42 -4.65 13.50
CA THR A 186 8.88 -3.52 12.68
C THR A 186 8.06 -2.26 12.98
N ILE A 187 6.72 -2.38 13.08
CA ILE A 187 5.82 -1.26 13.38
C ILE A 187 6.10 -0.71 14.79
N GLU A 188 6.22 -1.58 15.78
CA GLU A 188 6.53 -1.17 17.16
C GLU A 188 7.90 -0.51 17.26
N HIS A 189 8.89 -1.02 16.53
CA HIS A 189 10.23 -0.41 16.49
C HIS A 189 10.16 0.99 15.86
N ALA A 190 9.53 1.15 14.71
CA ALA A 190 9.33 2.44 14.06
C ALA A 190 8.55 3.43 14.94
N ALA A 191 7.52 2.95 15.65
CA ALA A 191 6.73 3.77 16.58
C ALA A 191 7.58 4.30 17.75
N ARG A 192 8.41 3.45 18.36
CA ARG A 192 9.34 3.85 19.44
C ARG A 192 10.32 4.92 18.98
N LEU A 193 10.93 4.74 17.79
CA LEU A 193 11.84 5.72 17.20
C LEU A 193 11.15 7.06 16.93
N SER A 194 9.95 7.02 16.39
CA SER A 194 9.16 8.23 16.10
C SER A 194 8.84 9.04 17.36
N GLN A 195 8.53 8.38 18.48
CA GLN A 195 8.26 9.05 19.77
C GLN A 195 9.52 9.67 20.37
N GLY A 196 10.68 9.03 20.24
CA GLY A 196 11.97 9.56 20.70
C GLY A 196 12.34 10.89 20.04
N TYR A 197 12.07 11.05 18.75
CA TYR A 197 12.30 12.29 18.01
C TYR A 197 11.37 13.44 18.41
N SER A 198 10.13 13.14 18.83
CA SER A 198 9.18 14.16 19.28
C SER A 198 9.60 14.80 20.61
N ASN A 199 10.26 14.05 21.49
CA ASN A 199 10.72 14.54 22.78
C ASN A 199 11.99 15.42 22.71
N THR A 200 12.78 15.31 21.64
CA THR A 200 14.01 16.11 21.45
C THR A 200 13.76 17.48 20.82
N LYS A 201 12.62 17.70 20.16
CA LYS A 201 12.26 19.01 19.57
C LYS A 201 11.64 20.01 20.56
N ASN A 202 11.37 19.62 21.78
CA ASN A 202 10.80 20.51 22.83
C ASN A 202 11.88 21.06 23.80
N ILE A 203 13.17 21.02 23.45
CA ILE A 203 14.28 21.45 24.30
C ILE A 203 15.05 22.67 23.72
N ASP A 204 14.55 23.31 22.65
CA ASP A 204 15.09 24.56 22.12
C ASP A 204 14.05 25.71 22.18
#